data_2fc7b7cf82da8c478cee5efddf06c58f
#
_entry.id   2fc7b7cf82da8c478cee5efddf06c58f
#
_cell.length_a   1.000
_cell.length_b   1.000
_cell.length_c   1.000
_cell.angle_alpha   90.00
_cell.angle_beta   90.00
_cell.angle_gamma   90.00
#
_symmetry.space_group_name_H-M   'P 1'
#
loop_
_entity.id
_entity.type
_entity.pdbx_description
1 polymer ?
#
loop_
_entity_poly.entity_id
_entity_poly.type
_entity_poly.pdbx_seq_one_letter_code
_entity_poly.pdbx_strand_id
1 'polypeptide(L)'
;CISSAASDVYKRQFADHAYRMAVSSTKSMTGHMLGAAGAVEAIFTALSLHDGFVPATIGYAVADPECDLDVVPGQGRPANIHYALSNSLGFGGHNGSILLKKWEDLV
;
A
#
# COMPACT_ATOMS: atom_id res chain seq x y z
N CYS A 1 8.08 -1.68 -7.96
CA CYS A 1 6.92 -2.41 -8.49
C CYS A 1 6.39 -3.37 -7.43
N ILE A 2 5.07 -3.44 -7.31
CA ILE A 2 4.41 -4.50 -6.54
C ILE A 2 4.54 -5.78 -7.35
N SER A 3 5.09 -6.84 -6.75
CA SER A 3 5.31 -8.10 -7.46
C SER A 3 3.99 -8.81 -7.78
N SER A 4 4.00 -9.66 -8.80
CA SER A 4 2.85 -10.54 -9.13
C SER A 4 2.44 -11.39 -7.92
N ALA A 5 3.41 -11.90 -7.16
CA ALA A 5 3.15 -12.67 -5.93
C ALA A 5 2.39 -11.85 -4.87
N ALA A 6 2.75 -10.57 -4.67
CA ALA A 6 2.03 -9.69 -3.76
C ALA A 6 0.61 -9.40 -4.26
N SER A 7 0.43 -9.18 -5.56
CA SER A 7 -0.89 -9.01 -6.17
C SER A 7 -1.77 -10.22 -5.95
N ASP A 8 -1.24 -11.42 -6.09
CA ASP A 8 -1.97 -12.67 -5.84
C ASP A 8 -2.40 -12.80 -4.38
N VAL A 9 -1.54 -12.41 -3.44
CA VAL A 9 -1.90 -12.41 -2.01
C VAL A 9 -3.09 -11.49 -1.75
N TYR A 10 -3.07 -10.27 -2.28
CA TYR A 10 -4.18 -9.31 -2.11
C TYR A 10 -5.48 -9.83 -2.75
N LYS A 11 -5.41 -10.42 -3.94
CA LYS A 11 -6.57 -11.01 -4.60
C LYS A 11 -7.17 -12.17 -3.80
N ARG A 12 -6.34 -13.03 -3.21
CA ARG A 12 -6.81 -14.11 -2.34
C ARG A 12 -7.45 -13.60 -1.07
N GLN A 13 -6.87 -12.56 -0.47
CA GLN A 13 -7.33 -12.02 0.81
C GLN A 13 -8.60 -11.19 0.67
N PHE A 14 -8.72 -10.40 -0.37
CA PHE A 14 -9.79 -9.41 -0.53
C PHE A 14 -10.76 -9.74 -1.66
N ALA A 15 -10.53 -10.81 -2.41
CA ALA A 15 -11.36 -11.22 -3.55
C ALA A 15 -11.63 -10.04 -4.51
N ASP A 16 -12.87 -9.81 -4.92
CA ASP A 16 -13.22 -8.73 -5.85
C ASP A 16 -12.95 -7.33 -5.28
N HIS A 17 -12.91 -7.18 -3.95
CA HIS A 17 -12.59 -5.92 -3.32
C HIS A 17 -11.15 -5.46 -3.61
N ALA A 18 -10.22 -6.38 -3.90
CA ALA A 18 -8.85 -6.06 -4.26
C ALA A 18 -8.77 -5.07 -5.45
N TYR A 19 -9.69 -5.17 -6.40
CA TYR A 19 -9.74 -4.28 -7.56
C TYR A 19 -10.29 -2.88 -7.26
N ARG A 20 -10.87 -2.69 -6.09
CA ARG A 20 -11.38 -1.38 -5.60
C ARG A 20 -10.45 -0.72 -4.59
N MET A 21 -9.38 -1.39 -4.23
CA MET A 21 -8.36 -0.88 -3.32
C MET A 21 -7.27 -0.16 -4.08
N ALA A 22 -6.77 0.93 -3.50
CA ALA A 22 -5.51 1.51 -3.93
C ALA A 22 -4.35 0.77 -3.24
N VAL A 23 -3.38 0.31 -4.01
CA VAL A 23 -2.19 -0.39 -3.53
C VAL A 23 -0.98 0.42 -3.92
N SER A 24 -0.22 0.91 -2.95
CA SER A 24 0.92 1.78 -3.21
C SER A 24 2.18 1.23 -2.56
N SER A 25 3.31 1.40 -3.25
CA SER A 25 4.62 1.12 -2.68
C SER A 25 5.45 2.39 -2.61
N THR A 26 5.58 2.94 -1.41
CA THR A 26 6.41 4.12 -1.15
C THR A 26 7.91 3.83 -1.30
N LYS A 27 8.32 2.56 -1.30
CA LYS A 27 9.70 2.16 -1.63
C LYS A 27 10.14 2.62 -3.02
N SER A 28 9.21 2.86 -3.92
CA SER A 28 9.51 3.43 -5.24
C SER A 28 10.10 4.83 -5.15
N MET A 29 9.79 5.60 -4.09
CA MET A 29 10.29 6.95 -3.85
C MET A 29 11.44 7.00 -2.85
N THR A 30 11.40 6.15 -1.80
CA THR A 30 12.33 6.20 -0.68
C THR A 30 13.42 5.15 -0.73
N GLY A 31 13.26 4.11 -1.56
CA GLY A 31 14.09 2.91 -1.51
C GLY A 31 13.74 2.00 -0.33
N HIS A 32 14.37 0.86 -0.30
CA HIS A 32 14.19 -0.13 0.76
C HIS A 32 15.09 0.22 1.95
N MET A 33 14.50 0.63 3.07
CA MET A 33 15.23 1.07 4.26
C MET A 33 15.50 -0.06 5.25
N LEU A 34 15.45 -1.31 4.81
CA LEU A 34 15.71 -2.51 5.63
C LEU A 34 14.92 -2.50 6.94
N GLY A 35 15.59 -2.53 8.08
CA GLY A 35 14.94 -2.57 9.40
C GLY A 35 14.07 -1.36 9.72
N ALA A 36 14.30 -0.21 9.08
CA ALA A 36 13.49 1.00 9.26
C ALA A 36 12.25 1.03 8.35
N ALA A 37 12.19 0.19 7.32
CA ALA A 37 11.15 0.25 6.29
C ALA A 37 9.73 0.13 6.89
N GLY A 38 9.51 -0.83 7.76
CA GLY A 38 8.19 -1.06 8.36
C GLY A 38 7.69 0.12 9.18
N ALA A 39 8.57 0.74 9.96
CA ALA A 39 8.21 1.91 10.78
C ALA A 39 7.88 3.13 9.91
N VAL A 40 8.70 3.41 8.91
CA VAL A 40 8.48 4.54 7.98
C VAL A 40 7.20 4.34 7.16
N GLU A 41 6.97 3.14 6.67
CA GLU A 41 5.75 2.81 5.93
C GLU A 41 4.49 2.89 6.80
N ALA A 42 4.57 2.52 8.07
CA ALA A 42 3.48 2.71 9.03
C ALA A 42 3.16 4.20 9.22
N ILE A 43 4.17 5.07 9.30
CA ILE A 43 3.99 6.52 9.37
C ILE A 43 3.31 7.05 8.10
N PHE A 44 3.77 6.65 6.91
CA PHE A 44 3.13 7.04 5.66
C PHE A 44 1.68 6.57 5.58
N THR A 45 1.39 5.36 6.06
CA THR A 45 0.03 4.82 6.12
C THR A 45 -0.88 5.67 7.03
N ALA A 46 -0.37 6.05 8.19
CA ALA A 46 -1.09 6.92 9.13
C ALA A 46 -1.34 8.32 8.53
N LEU A 47 -0.34 8.90 7.87
CA LEU A 47 -0.47 10.19 7.19
C LEU A 47 -1.46 10.12 6.02
N SER A 48 -1.46 9.03 5.26
CA SER A 48 -2.44 8.83 4.19
C SER A 48 -3.87 8.84 4.70
N LEU A 49 -4.13 8.20 5.84
CA LEU A 49 -5.44 8.24 6.50
C LEU A 49 -5.78 9.64 6.99
N HIS A 50 -4.85 10.31 7.65
CA HIS A 50 -5.04 11.65 8.20
C HIS A 50 -5.35 12.67 7.10
N ASP A 51 -4.56 12.67 6.03
CA ASP A 51 -4.62 13.68 4.96
C ASP A 51 -5.63 13.31 3.86
N GLY A 52 -6.13 12.07 3.81
CA GLY A 52 -6.99 11.62 2.73
C GLY A 52 -6.26 11.59 1.39
N PHE A 53 -5.04 11.09 1.37
CA PHE A 53 -4.19 11.10 0.19
C PHE A 53 -3.44 9.76 0.04
N VAL A 54 -3.48 9.18 -1.16
CA VAL A 54 -2.74 7.96 -1.48
C VAL A 54 -1.46 8.33 -2.22
N PRO A 55 -0.28 7.98 -1.68
CA PRO A 55 0.99 8.24 -2.36
C PRO A 55 1.13 7.39 -3.63
N ALA A 56 1.90 7.91 -4.58
CA ALA A 56 2.16 7.23 -5.85
C ALA A 56 3.13 6.05 -5.69
N THR A 57 3.00 5.09 -6.60
CA THR A 57 4.08 4.18 -6.98
C THR A 57 4.76 4.77 -8.20
N ILE A 58 5.98 5.29 -8.05
CA ILE A 58 6.72 5.90 -9.17
C ILE A 58 7.54 4.84 -9.91
N GLY A 59 7.99 5.18 -11.13
CA GLY A 59 8.77 4.27 -11.96
C GLY A 59 7.92 3.20 -12.69
N TYR A 60 6.61 3.28 -12.61
CA TYR A 60 5.69 2.38 -13.29
C TYR A 60 5.44 2.91 -14.72
N ALA A 61 6.11 2.31 -15.70
CA ALA A 61 6.07 2.77 -17.07
C ALA A 61 5.16 1.95 -17.99
N VAL A 62 5.03 0.64 -17.73
CA VAL A 62 4.26 -0.30 -18.55
C VAL A 62 3.36 -1.14 -17.67
N ALA A 63 2.09 -1.25 -18.04
CA ALA A 63 1.13 -2.11 -17.34
C ALA A 63 1.53 -3.59 -17.47
N ASP A 64 1.58 -4.28 -16.32
CA ASP A 64 1.83 -5.71 -16.25
C ASP A 64 0.50 -6.44 -16.04
N PRO A 65 0.08 -7.34 -16.96
CA PRO A 65 -1.17 -8.10 -16.80
C PRO A 65 -1.22 -8.97 -15.54
N GLU A 66 -0.08 -9.36 -14.99
CA GLU A 66 0.00 -10.11 -13.72
C GLU A 66 -0.16 -9.21 -12.49
N CYS A 67 -0.04 -7.88 -12.66
CA CYS A 67 -0.20 -6.85 -11.64
C CYS A 67 -1.30 -5.87 -12.05
N ASP A 68 -2.53 -6.35 -12.18
CA ASP A 68 -3.68 -5.59 -12.68
C ASP A 68 -4.45 -4.83 -11.60
N LEU A 69 -3.92 -4.74 -10.39
CA LEU A 69 -4.47 -3.93 -9.31
C LEU A 69 -4.17 -2.43 -9.55
N ASP A 70 -4.94 -1.58 -8.89
CA ASP A 70 -4.68 -0.14 -8.89
C ASP A 70 -3.44 0.18 -8.04
N VAL A 71 -2.30 0.29 -8.68
CA VAL A 71 -1.01 0.55 -8.02
C VAL A 71 -0.70 2.03 -7.86
N VAL A 72 -1.65 2.91 -8.13
CA VAL A 72 -1.47 4.38 -8.06
C VAL A 72 -0.25 4.84 -8.85
N PRO A 73 -0.21 4.61 -10.17
CA PRO A 73 0.99 4.86 -10.96
C PRO A 73 1.26 6.36 -11.15
N GLY A 74 2.53 6.75 -11.03
CA GLY A 74 3.04 8.06 -11.40
C GLY A 74 2.73 9.18 -10.43
N GLN A 75 1.49 9.43 -10.10
CA GLN A 75 1.07 10.52 -9.21
C GLN A 75 0.16 10.01 -8.09
N GLY A 76 0.39 10.51 -6.88
CA GLY A 76 -0.53 10.32 -5.78
C GLY A 76 -1.85 11.05 -6.03
N ARG A 77 -2.89 10.66 -5.30
CA ARG A 77 -4.23 11.24 -5.46
C ARG A 77 -4.98 11.36 -4.15
N PRO A 78 -5.88 12.36 -4.03
CA PRO A 78 -6.84 12.40 -2.93
C PRO A 78 -7.77 11.18 -2.96
N ALA A 79 -8.11 10.65 -1.80
CA ALA A 79 -9.07 9.56 -1.65
C ALA A 79 -9.74 9.63 -0.28
N ASN A 80 -10.99 9.21 -0.21
CA ASN A 80 -11.70 9.06 1.06
C ASN A 80 -11.36 7.71 1.67
N ILE A 81 -10.33 7.67 2.51
CA ILE A 81 -9.76 6.46 3.08
C ILE A 81 -10.25 6.32 4.52
N HIS A 82 -10.87 5.19 4.84
CA HIS A 82 -11.30 4.86 6.20
C HIS A 82 -10.37 3.85 6.88
N TYR A 83 -9.81 2.95 6.11
CA TYR A 83 -8.89 1.91 6.56
C TYR A 83 -7.67 1.88 5.66
N ALA A 84 -6.51 1.61 6.24
CA ALA A 84 -5.28 1.39 5.49
C ALA A 84 -4.46 0.26 6.14
N LEU A 85 -3.84 -0.55 5.30
CA LEU A 85 -3.05 -1.70 5.70
C LEU A 85 -1.62 -1.52 5.22
N SER A 86 -0.67 -1.70 6.12
CA SER A 86 0.75 -1.79 5.79
C SER A 86 1.25 -3.21 6.01
N ASN A 87 1.72 -3.84 4.95
CA ASN A 87 2.29 -5.18 4.96
C ASN A 87 3.79 -5.12 4.78
N SER A 88 4.50 -5.86 5.63
CA SER A 88 5.95 -6.04 5.52
C SER A 88 6.27 -7.53 5.46
N LEU A 89 7.01 -7.91 4.44
CA LEU A 89 7.47 -9.29 4.24
C LEU A 89 8.98 -9.31 4.46
N GLY A 90 9.42 -10.03 5.48
CA GLY A 90 10.83 -10.15 5.84
C GLY A 90 11.47 -11.44 5.33
N PHE A 91 12.79 -11.44 5.25
CA PHE A 91 13.56 -12.65 4.96
C PHE A 91 13.32 -13.72 6.00
N GLY A 92 13.26 -14.99 5.57
CA GLY A 92 13.01 -16.11 6.46
C GLY A 92 11.54 -16.35 6.81
N GLY A 93 10.62 -15.69 6.09
CA GLY A 93 9.17 -15.90 6.24
C GLY A 93 8.54 -15.09 7.38
N HIS A 94 9.22 -14.08 7.90
CA HIS A 94 8.65 -13.15 8.88
C HIS A 94 7.75 -12.15 8.19
N ASN A 95 6.45 -12.19 8.47
CA ASN A 95 5.46 -11.30 7.89
C ASN A 95 4.79 -10.49 9.00
N GLY A 96 4.65 -9.19 8.78
CA GLY A 96 3.94 -8.30 9.68
C GLY A 96 2.92 -7.48 8.94
N SER A 97 1.76 -7.27 9.55
CA SER A 97 0.70 -6.42 9.00
C SER A 97 0.18 -5.48 10.07
N ILE A 98 0.02 -4.21 9.73
CA ILE A 98 -0.58 -3.20 10.60
C ILE A 98 -1.81 -2.66 9.90
N LEU A 99 -2.97 -2.86 10.51
CA LEU A 99 -4.23 -2.28 10.04
C LEU A 99 -4.55 -1.03 10.86
N LEU A 100 -4.74 0.08 10.18
CA LEU A 100 -5.11 1.35 10.77
C LEU A 100 -6.50 1.77 10.31
N LYS A 101 -7.26 2.38 11.21
CA LYS A 101 -8.55 3.00 10.92
C LYS A 101 -8.44 4.50 11.16
N LYS A 102 -9.06 5.29 10.30
CA LYS A 102 -9.16 6.73 10.49
C LYS A 102 -9.93 7.01 11.77
N TRP A 103 -9.38 7.85 12.64
CA TRP A 103 -10.10 8.34 13.80
C TRP A 103 -11.22 9.26 13.33
N GLU A 104 -12.43 8.99 13.79
CA GLU A 104 -13.60 9.84 13.59
C GLU A 104 -14.08 10.27 14.95
N ASP A 105 -14.20 11.59 15.14
CA ASP A 105 -14.78 12.10 16.36
C ASP A 105 -16.26 11.68 16.42
N LEU A 106 -16.60 10.91 17.42
CA LEU A 106 -17.99 10.60 17.73
C LEU A 106 -18.59 11.84 18.39
N VAL A 107 -19.25 12.61 17.58
CA VAL A 107 -20.01 13.77 18.05
C VAL A 107 -21.46 13.36 18.33
#